data_6c500695e01270c63937313a0f94160c
#
_entry.id   6c500695e01270c63937313a0f94160c
#
_cell.length_a   1.000
_cell.length_b   1.000
_cell.length_c   1.000
_cell.angle_alpha   90.00
_cell.angle_beta   90.00
_cell.angle_gamma   90.00
#
_symmetry.space_group_name_H-M   'P 1'
#
loop_
_entity.id
_entity.type
_entity.pdbx_description
1 polymer ?
#
loop_
_entity_poly.entity_id
_entity_poly.type
_entity_poly.pdbx_seq_one_letter_code
_entity_poly.pdbx_strand_id
1 'polypeptide(L)'
;MKSHLGRRPFSAMELHTLFHGYIYDDFRVAREQPKHWHFWLPLIAYYSGAYSDEIGCLSLNDIITVQGQLYFDFHTHGKIKSRVVPVHQSLIKAGFNDYCQFVKSQKQQRLLFDLPAKSGRYSEKVRIWFSGEGARTGYLQKCALPSVDQLGMKTAISSLRLNFEQQVRIYALQLDCKDAFNYLLGFNDYPHTTFDSLNLLNNVVQQIRDVNPLISWQRFTSRHSH
;
A
#
# COMPACT_ATOMS: atom_id res chain seq x y z
N MET A 1 3.44 31.12 12.99
CA MET A 1 3.50 29.69 13.37
C MET A 1 2.48 28.92 12.55
N LYS A 2 2.89 28.12 11.57
CA LYS A 2 1.95 27.21 10.88
C LYS A 2 1.65 26.06 11.83
N SER A 3 0.47 26.04 12.45
CA SER A 3 -0.01 24.89 13.19
C SER A 3 -0.06 23.71 12.23
N HIS A 4 0.81 22.72 12.40
CA HIS A 4 0.72 21.49 11.66
C HIS A 4 -0.48 20.71 12.19
N LEU A 5 -1.64 20.95 11.61
CA LEU A 5 -2.78 20.07 11.74
C LEU A 5 -2.35 18.69 11.24
N GLY A 6 -2.88 17.63 11.84
CA GLY A 6 -2.47 16.25 11.62
C GLY A 6 -2.67 15.78 10.18
N ARG A 7 -2.50 14.49 9.95
CA ARG A 7 -2.85 13.81 8.70
C ARG A 7 -4.26 13.27 8.78
N ARG A 8 -4.96 13.26 7.63
CA ARG A 8 -6.24 12.63 7.48
C ARG A 8 -6.20 11.49 6.45
N PRO A 9 -7.14 10.55 6.49
CA PRO A 9 -7.35 9.60 5.39
C PRO A 9 -7.82 10.34 4.13
N PHE A 10 -7.67 9.70 2.99
CA PHE A 10 -8.31 10.16 1.75
C PHE A 10 -9.82 9.90 1.83
N SER A 11 -10.61 10.81 1.29
CA SER A 11 -12.04 10.58 1.04
C SER A 11 -12.24 9.55 -0.08
N ALA A 12 -13.47 9.04 -0.23
CA ALA A 12 -13.80 8.09 -1.30
C ALA A 12 -13.55 8.68 -2.71
N MET A 13 -13.84 9.97 -2.91
CA MET A 13 -13.59 10.68 -4.17
C MET A 13 -12.09 10.81 -4.44
N GLU A 14 -11.30 11.16 -3.42
CA GLU A 14 -9.85 11.28 -3.55
C GLU A 14 -9.20 9.92 -3.82
N LEU A 15 -9.66 8.84 -3.19
CA LEU A 15 -9.20 7.47 -3.50
C LEU A 15 -9.55 7.10 -4.93
N HIS A 16 -10.76 7.41 -5.39
CA HIS A 16 -11.14 7.19 -6.78
C HIS A 16 -10.19 7.93 -7.71
N THR A 17 -9.97 9.22 -7.52
CA THR A 17 -9.07 10.03 -8.34
C THR A 17 -7.62 9.51 -8.30
N LEU A 18 -7.14 9.11 -7.11
CA LEU A 18 -5.79 8.56 -6.93
C LEU A 18 -5.59 7.27 -7.73
N PHE A 19 -6.53 6.32 -7.62
CA PHE A 19 -6.43 5.01 -8.25
C PHE A 19 -7.01 4.94 -9.67
N HIS A 20 -7.41 6.10 -10.23
CA HIS A 20 -7.65 6.34 -11.66
C HIS A 20 -6.65 7.36 -12.24
N GLY A 21 -5.57 7.67 -11.51
CA GLY A 21 -4.47 8.48 -12.00
C GLY A 21 -3.64 7.77 -13.07
N TYR A 22 -2.73 8.49 -13.71
CA TYR A 22 -1.94 8.02 -14.87
C TYR A 22 -1.12 6.72 -14.62
N ILE A 23 -0.90 6.34 -13.37
CA ILE A 23 -0.26 5.06 -13.02
C ILE A 23 -1.20 3.88 -13.32
N TYR A 24 -2.50 4.05 -13.10
CA TYR A 24 -3.50 2.98 -13.14
C TYR A 24 -4.43 3.05 -14.34
N ASP A 25 -4.56 4.22 -14.98
CA ASP A 25 -5.41 4.46 -16.12
C ASP A 25 -4.60 4.67 -17.42
N ASP A 26 -5.29 4.83 -18.54
CA ASP A 26 -4.67 4.83 -19.88
C ASP A 26 -4.06 6.17 -20.30
N PHE A 27 -4.27 7.25 -19.54
CA PHE A 27 -3.65 8.53 -19.88
C PHE A 27 -2.16 8.57 -19.49
N ARG A 28 -1.38 9.32 -20.26
CA ARG A 28 0.06 9.46 -20.05
C ARG A 28 0.40 10.87 -19.58
N VAL A 29 1.38 10.96 -18.68
CA VAL A 29 2.02 12.21 -18.32
C VAL A 29 3.29 12.35 -19.13
N ALA A 30 3.44 13.45 -19.83
CA ALA A 30 4.62 13.71 -20.68
C ALA A 30 5.93 13.55 -19.87
N ARG A 31 6.90 12.85 -20.46
CA ARG A 31 8.20 12.56 -19.86
C ARG A 31 8.18 11.75 -18.56
N GLU A 32 7.04 11.20 -18.16
CA GLU A 32 6.96 10.31 -17.01
C GLU A 32 7.26 8.88 -17.44
N GLN A 33 8.15 8.22 -16.70
CA GLN A 33 8.45 6.81 -16.86
C GLN A 33 8.18 6.11 -15.53
N PRO A 34 6.93 5.67 -15.28
CA PRO A 34 6.59 5.00 -14.05
C PRO A 34 7.37 3.70 -13.86
N LYS A 35 7.75 3.44 -12.62
CA LYS A 35 8.43 2.22 -12.19
C LYS A 35 7.43 1.26 -11.56
N HIS A 36 7.80 -0.03 -11.40
CA HIS A 36 6.92 -1.02 -10.79
C HIS A 36 6.49 -0.64 -9.36
N TRP A 37 7.41 -0.04 -8.57
CA TRP A 37 7.06 0.41 -7.23
C TRP A 37 6.04 1.58 -7.21
N HIS A 38 5.95 2.41 -8.26
CA HIS A 38 4.91 3.44 -8.37
C HIS A 38 3.52 2.82 -8.47
N PHE A 39 3.42 1.64 -9.10
CA PHE A 39 2.19 0.88 -9.23
C PHE A 39 1.84 0.12 -7.95
N TRP A 40 2.79 -0.65 -7.40
CA TRP A 40 2.50 -1.59 -6.32
C TRP A 40 2.48 -0.95 -4.93
N LEU A 41 3.36 0.02 -4.62
CA LEU A 41 3.50 0.54 -3.27
C LEU A 41 2.20 1.21 -2.75
N PRO A 42 1.50 2.07 -3.51
CA PRO A 42 0.24 2.65 -3.02
C PRO A 42 -0.86 1.60 -2.81
N LEU A 43 -0.95 0.60 -3.69
CA LEU A 43 -1.91 -0.50 -3.55
C LEU A 43 -1.63 -1.34 -2.30
N ILE A 44 -0.37 -1.75 -2.09
CA ILE A 44 0.02 -2.52 -0.91
C ILE A 44 -0.23 -1.69 0.35
N ALA A 45 0.13 -0.40 0.37
CA ALA A 45 -0.12 0.48 1.52
C ALA A 45 -1.61 0.60 1.86
N TYR A 46 -2.48 0.68 0.84
CA TYR A 46 -3.92 0.78 1.03
C TYR A 46 -4.54 -0.52 1.56
N TYR A 47 -4.14 -1.69 1.02
CA TYR A 47 -4.73 -2.97 1.38
C TYR A 47 -4.06 -3.69 2.56
N SER A 48 -2.91 -3.21 3.05
CA SER A 48 -2.20 -3.83 4.18
C SER A 48 -1.98 -2.88 5.36
N GLY A 49 -2.16 -1.58 5.16
CA GLY A 49 -1.87 -0.57 6.17
C GLY A 49 -0.38 -0.43 6.51
N ALA A 50 0.52 -1.03 5.75
CA ALA A 50 1.96 -0.96 6.00
C ALA A 50 2.55 0.41 5.62
N TYR A 51 3.61 0.80 6.30
CA TYR A 51 4.38 2.00 5.95
C TYR A 51 5.30 1.73 4.75
N SER A 52 5.69 2.79 4.06
CA SER A 52 6.56 2.71 2.88
C SER A 52 7.89 2.00 3.15
N ASP A 53 8.46 2.15 4.34
CA ASP A 53 9.71 1.47 4.70
C ASP A 53 9.49 -0.04 4.92
N GLU A 54 8.36 -0.45 5.52
CA GLU A 54 8.00 -1.85 5.67
C GLU A 54 7.80 -2.50 4.28
N ILE A 55 7.03 -1.85 3.41
CA ILE A 55 6.78 -2.34 2.04
C ILE A 55 8.08 -2.38 1.22
N GLY A 56 8.92 -1.37 1.36
CA GLY A 56 10.22 -1.30 0.66
C GLY A 56 11.20 -2.38 1.08
N CYS A 57 11.09 -2.90 2.30
CA CYS A 57 11.91 -4.00 2.83
C CYS A 57 11.43 -5.38 2.38
N LEU A 58 10.18 -5.53 1.92
CA LEU A 58 9.65 -6.85 1.53
C LEU A 58 10.51 -7.52 0.46
N SER A 59 10.83 -8.78 0.71
CA SER A 59 11.42 -9.71 -0.25
C SER A 59 10.38 -10.70 -0.78
N LEU A 60 10.71 -11.48 -1.79
CA LEU A 60 9.85 -12.57 -2.26
C LEU A 60 9.64 -13.65 -1.19
N ASN A 61 10.58 -13.83 -0.26
CA ASN A 61 10.46 -14.79 0.84
C ASN A 61 9.44 -14.35 1.89
N ASP A 62 9.14 -13.04 1.95
CA ASP A 62 8.14 -12.47 2.85
C ASP A 62 6.72 -12.55 2.28
N ILE A 63 6.57 -13.15 1.10
CA ILE A 63 5.28 -13.49 0.50
C ILE A 63 5.03 -14.97 0.78
N ILE A 64 4.34 -15.24 1.88
CA ILE A 64 4.11 -16.61 2.35
C ILE A 64 2.73 -17.12 1.92
N THR A 65 2.63 -18.43 1.71
CA THR A 65 1.37 -19.07 1.37
C THR A 65 0.95 -20.02 2.51
N VAL A 66 -0.24 -19.80 3.03
CA VAL A 66 -0.85 -20.70 4.02
C VAL A 66 -2.21 -21.15 3.49
N GLN A 67 -2.37 -22.44 3.26
CA GLN A 67 -3.59 -23.06 2.72
C GLN A 67 -4.14 -22.37 1.45
N GLY A 68 -3.24 -22.01 0.53
CA GLY A 68 -3.62 -21.39 -0.73
C GLY A 68 -3.88 -19.88 -0.65
N GLN A 69 -3.90 -19.27 0.54
CA GLN A 69 -4.01 -17.84 0.75
C GLN A 69 -2.61 -17.22 0.88
N LEU A 70 -2.37 -16.10 0.19
CA LEU A 70 -1.13 -15.34 0.30
C LEU A 70 -1.19 -14.34 1.47
N TYR A 71 -0.03 -14.15 2.10
CA TYR A 71 0.17 -13.20 3.18
C TYR A 71 1.47 -12.42 2.95
N PHE A 72 1.49 -11.16 3.37
CA PHE A 72 2.70 -10.40 3.61
C PHE A 72 3.21 -10.69 5.01
N ASP A 73 4.47 -11.09 5.16
CA ASP A 73 5.15 -11.21 6.45
C ASP A 73 5.98 -9.95 6.70
N PHE A 74 5.39 -8.99 7.41
CA PHE A 74 6.06 -7.73 7.76
C PHE A 74 6.91 -7.92 9.01
N HIS A 75 8.19 -7.65 8.89
CA HIS A 75 9.11 -7.67 10.03
C HIS A 75 9.00 -6.40 10.88
N THR A 76 9.50 -6.48 12.13
CA THR A 76 9.50 -5.34 13.04
C THR A 76 10.22 -4.14 12.42
N HIS A 77 9.57 -2.98 12.45
CA HIS A 77 10.11 -1.73 11.94
C HIS A 77 9.87 -0.59 12.94
N GLY A 78 10.91 -0.14 13.61
CA GLY A 78 10.81 0.87 14.67
C GLY A 78 9.90 0.42 15.81
N LYS A 79 8.77 1.11 16.02
CA LYS A 79 7.77 0.77 17.03
C LYS A 79 6.67 -0.16 16.53
N ILE A 80 6.66 -0.45 15.23
CA ILE A 80 5.68 -1.34 14.61
C ILE A 80 6.18 -2.77 14.73
N LYS A 81 5.36 -3.63 15.31
CA LYS A 81 5.68 -5.04 15.51
C LYS A 81 5.54 -5.83 14.23
N SER A 82 6.26 -6.96 14.16
CA SER A 82 6.11 -7.94 13.08
C SER A 82 4.67 -8.47 13.04
N ARG A 83 4.20 -8.71 11.84
CA ARG A 83 2.84 -9.22 11.64
C ARG A 83 2.64 -9.83 10.27
N VAL A 84 1.73 -10.76 10.19
CA VAL A 84 1.28 -11.39 8.95
C VAL A 84 -0.03 -10.74 8.51
N VAL A 85 -0.06 -10.17 7.31
CA VAL A 85 -1.25 -9.50 6.76
C VAL A 85 -1.71 -10.21 5.49
N PRO A 86 -2.97 -10.66 5.40
CA PRO A 86 -3.49 -11.30 4.20
C PRO A 86 -3.36 -10.41 2.97
N VAL A 87 -2.96 -11.00 1.85
CA VAL A 87 -2.96 -10.30 0.55
C VAL A 87 -4.42 -10.16 0.09
N HIS A 88 -4.87 -8.92 -0.07
CA HIS A 88 -6.23 -8.64 -0.50
C HIS A 88 -6.49 -9.14 -1.92
N GLN A 89 -7.71 -9.64 -2.18
CA GLN A 89 -8.11 -10.20 -3.46
C GLN A 89 -7.94 -9.22 -4.64
N SER A 90 -8.10 -7.91 -4.40
CA SER A 90 -7.87 -6.89 -5.43
C SER A 90 -6.42 -6.82 -5.89
N LEU A 91 -5.44 -7.11 -5.01
CA LEU A 91 -4.03 -7.22 -5.42
C LEU A 91 -3.80 -8.43 -6.32
N ILE A 92 -4.42 -9.56 -5.99
CA ILE A 92 -4.35 -10.79 -6.81
C ILE A 92 -4.94 -10.52 -8.19
N LYS A 93 -6.14 -9.92 -8.26
CA LYS A 93 -6.80 -9.54 -9.52
C LYS A 93 -6.00 -8.52 -10.34
N ALA A 94 -5.28 -7.62 -9.67
CA ALA A 94 -4.37 -6.68 -10.32
C ALA A 94 -3.13 -7.35 -10.95
N GLY A 95 -2.88 -8.65 -10.71
CA GLY A 95 -1.77 -9.40 -11.27
C GLY A 95 -0.58 -9.55 -10.31
N PHE A 96 -0.81 -9.55 -8.98
CA PHE A 96 0.27 -9.65 -7.99
C PHE A 96 1.10 -10.93 -8.12
N ASN A 97 0.44 -12.07 -8.42
CA ASN A 97 1.15 -13.34 -8.65
C ASN A 97 2.09 -13.25 -9.86
N ASP A 98 1.61 -12.67 -10.97
CA ASP A 98 2.41 -12.49 -12.19
C ASP A 98 3.60 -11.57 -11.91
N TYR A 99 3.37 -10.52 -11.10
CA TYR A 99 4.43 -9.62 -10.68
C TYR A 99 5.50 -10.34 -9.85
N CYS A 100 5.12 -11.17 -8.88
CA CYS A 100 6.08 -11.96 -8.10
C CYS A 100 6.90 -12.90 -9.00
N GLN A 101 6.28 -13.55 -9.98
CA GLN A 101 6.98 -14.37 -10.96
C GLN A 101 7.93 -13.54 -11.84
N PHE A 102 7.50 -12.36 -12.27
CA PHE A 102 8.36 -11.42 -12.99
C PHE A 102 9.58 -11.02 -12.16
N VAL A 103 9.41 -10.60 -10.90
CA VAL A 103 10.53 -10.25 -10.01
C VAL A 103 11.51 -11.42 -9.86
N LYS A 104 10.98 -12.64 -9.71
CA LYS A 104 11.80 -13.86 -9.65
C LYS A 104 12.55 -14.10 -10.95
N SER A 105 11.92 -13.91 -12.10
CA SER A 105 12.57 -14.05 -13.43
C SER A 105 13.71 -13.06 -13.65
N GLN A 106 13.60 -11.86 -13.07
CA GLN A 106 14.65 -10.84 -13.06
C GLN A 106 15.77 -11.14 -12.05
N LYS A 107 15.76 -12.30 -11.37
CA LYS A 107 16.71 -12.71 -10.32
C LYS A 107 16.81 -11.69 -9.18
N GLN A 108 15.73 -10.95 -8.93
CA GLN A 108 15.63 -10.01 -7.83
C GLN A 108 15.05 -10.71 -6.60
N GLN A 109 15.56 -10.35 -5.43
CA GLN A 109 15.04 -10.85 -4.16
C GLN A 109 13.99 -9.91 -3.55
N ARG A 110 14.22 -8.61 -3.67
CA ARG A 110 13.35 -7.60 -3.10
C ARG A 110 12.11 -7.41 -3.97
N LEU A 111 10.92 -7.42 -3.35
CA LEU A 111 9.64 -7.28 -4.04
C LEU A 111 9.59 -6.00 -4.89
N LEU A 112 9.92 -4.85 -4.31
CA LEU A 112 10.00 -3.58 -5.03
C LEU A 112 11.47 -3.28 -5.37
N PHE A 113 12.07 -4.09 -6.25
CA PHE A 113 13.49 -4.05 -6.56
C PHE A 113 13.95 -2.72 -7.17
N ASP A 114 13.08 -2.02 -7.86
CA ASP A 114 13.32 -0.73 -8.51
C ASP A 114 13.01 0.49 -7.63
N LEU A 115 12.60 0.28 -6.37
CA LEU A 115 12.46 1.34 -5.36
C LEU A 115 13.84 1.67 -4.76
N PRO A 116 14.38 2.88 -4.98
CA PRO A 116 15.68 3.25 -4.45
C PRO A 116 15.60 3.56 -2.95
N ALA A 117 16.57 3.05 -2.19
CA ALA A 117 16.79 3.45 -0.81
C ALA A 117 17.69 4.70 -0.72
N LYS A 118 17.48 5.53 0.30
CA LYS A 118 18.39 6.59 0.70
C LYS A 118 18.75 6.39 2.18
N SER A 119 20.03 6.17 2.48
CA SER A 119 20.48 5.86 3.84
C SER A 119 19.68 4.73 4.51
N GLY A 120 19.40 3.65 3.77
CA GLY A 120 18.63 2.51 4.24
C GLY A 120 17.11 2.74 4.38
N ARG A 121 16.59 3.91 3.98
CA ARG A 121 15.15 4.25 4.05
C ARG A 121 14.55 4.41 2.67
N TYR A 122 13.33 3.96 2.51
CA TYR A 122 12.53 4.07 1.27
C TYR A 122 11.54 5.24 1.33
N SER A 123 11.07 5.56 2.52
CA SER A 123 10.01 6.53 2.77
C SER A 123 10.30 7.93 2.21
N GLU A 124 11.56 8.38 2.18
CA GLU A 124 11.91 9.68 1.62
C GLU A 124 11.66 9.73 0.10
N LYS A 125 12.10 8.72 -0.65
CA LYS A 125 11.88 8.64 -2.10
C LYS A 125 10.41 8.54 -2.45
N VAL A 126 9.68 7.72 -1.68
CA VAL A 126 8.22 7.58 -1.83
C VAL A 126 7.52 8.91 -1.54
N ARG A 127 7.90 9.62 -0.46
CA ARG A 127 7.33 10.92 -0.12
C ARG A 127 7.53 11.96 -1.23
N ILE A 128 8.76 12.05 -1.77
CA ILE A 128 9.08 13.00 -2.84
C ILE A 128 8.27 12.69 -4.10
N TRP A 129 8.21 11.43 -4.48
CA TRP A 129 7.41 11.02 -5.63
C TRP A 129 5.92 11.28 -5.43
N PHE A 130 5.38 10.94 -4.25
CA PHE A 130 3.95 11.01 -3.99
C PHE A 130 3.44 12.44 -3.75
N SER A 131 4.13 13.20 -2.91
CA SER A 131 3.70 14.53 -2.46
C SER A 131 4.44 15.69 -3.11
N GLY A 132 5.51 15.42 -3.88
CA GLY A 132 6.38 16.47 -4.43
C GLY A 132 7.38 17.00 -3.41
N GLU A 133 8.29 17.84 -3.87
CA GLU A 133 9.26 18.57 -3.05
C GLU A 133 9.81 19.79 -3.79
N GLY A 134 9.72 20.97 -3.19
CA GLY A 134 10.12 22.23 -3.82
C GLY A 134 9.35 22.47 -5.13
N ALA A 135 10.06 22.64 -6.23
CA ALA A 135 9.47 22.78 -7.57
C ALA A 135 9.06 21.47 -8.23
N ARG A 136 9.36 20.31 -7.59
CA ARG A 136 9.03 18.99 -8.15
C ARG A 136 7.58 18.63 -7.84
N THR A 137 6.79 18.50 -8.90
CA THR A 137 5.39 18.05 -8.83
C THR A 137 5.33 16.56 -8.45
N GLY A 138 4.56 16.22 -7.42
CA GLY A 138 4.33 14.85 -6.99
C GLY A 138 3.13 14.20 -7.68
N TYR A 139 2.91 12.91 -7.37
CA TYR A 139 1.80 12.13 -7.91
C TYR A 139 0.43 12.75 -7.55
N LEU A 140 0.26 13.23 -6.31
CA LEU A 140 -0.98 13.90 -5.89
C LEU A 140 -1.35 15.09 -6.79
N GLN A 141 -0.39 15.99 -7.03
CA GLN A 141 -0.64 17.17 -7.87
C GLN A 141 -0.91 16.78 -9.33
N LYS A 142 -0.25 15.73 -9.85
CA LYS A 142 -0.50 15.19 -11.19
C LYS A 142 -1.91 14.59 -11.33
N CYS A 143 -2.48 14.12 -10.22
CA CYS A 143 -3.88 13.68 -10.12
C CYS A 143 -4.84 14.82 -9.74
N ALA A 144 -4.40 16.07 -9.74
CA ALA A 144 -5.19 17.23 -9.31
C ALA A 144 -5.71 17.13 -7.86
N LEU A 145 -4.98 16.40 -7.00
CA LEU A 145 -5.32 16.24 -5.59
C LEU A 145 -4.48 17.22 -4.73
N PRO A 146 -5.12 17.98 -3.84
CA PRO A 146 -4.40 18.85 -2.91
C PRO A 146 -3.68 18.01 -1.85
N SER A 147 -2.44 18.38 -1.53
CA SER A 147 -1.69 17.77 -0.40
C SER A 147 -2.13 18.30 0.96
N VAL A 148 -2.88 19.40 0.98
CA VAL A 148 -3.46 20.04 2.17
C VAL A 148 -4.86 20.48 1.84
N ASP A 149 -5.84 20.13 2.69
CA ASP A 149 -7.23 20.55 2.52
C ASP A 149 -7.49 21.95 3.07
N GLN A 150 -8.75 22.42 2.96
CA GLN A 150 -9.17 23.74 3.42
C GLN A 150 -9.05 23.93 4.94
N LEU A 151 -9.03 22.83 5.72
CA LEU A 151 -8.84 22.83 7.16
C LEU A 151 -7.37 22.72 7.56
N GLY A 152 -6.44 22.69 6.61
CA GLY A 152 -5.01 22.56 6.85
C GLY A 152 -4.56 21.13 7.18
N MET A 153 -5.44 20.11 7.07
CA MET A 153 -5.09 18.72 7.23
C MET A 153 -4.34 18.20 6.00
N LYS A 154 -3.29 17.41 6.24
CA LYS A 154 -2.44 16.91 5.16
C LYS A 154 -2.86 15.52 4.69
N THR A 155 -2.74 15.29 3.38
CA THR A 155 -2.74 13.97 2.76
C THR A 155 -1.35 13.60 2.26
N ALA A 156 -0.97 12.35 2.42
CA ALA A 156 0.32 11.80 2.00
C ALA A 156 0.17 10.29 1.75
N ILE A 157 1.22 9.61 1.34
CA ILE A 157 1.20 8.15 1.17
C ILE A 157 0.75 7.43 2.47
N SER A 158 1.13 7.92 3.64
CA SER A 158 0.69 7.36 4.93
C SER A 158 -0.79 7.58 5.23
N SER A 159 -1.51 8.42 4.47
CA SER A 159 -2.97 8.54 4.56
C SER A 159 -3.68 7.27 4.09
N LEU A 160 -3.06 6.47 3.20
CA LEU A 160 -3.57 5.16 2.80
C LEU A 160 -3.64 4.18 3.97
N ARG A 161 -2.65 4.24 4.89
CA ARG A 161 -2.71 3.48 6.15
C ARG A 161 -3.88 3.94 7.03
N LEU A 162 -4.19 5.24 7.09
CA LEU A 162 -5.34 5.73 7.84
C LEU A 162 -6.66 5.24 7.22
N ASN A 163 -6.73 5.12 5.89
CA ASN A 163 -7.87 4.50 5.20
C ASN A 163 -8.03 3.02 5.57
N PHE A 164 -6.92 2.26 5.57
CA PHE A 164 -6.90 0.88 6.02
C PHE A 164 -7.37 0.77 7.48
N GLU A 165 -6.79 1.55 8.37
CA GLU A 165 -7.15 1.59 9.81
C GLU A 165 -8.63 1.82 10.02
N GLN A 166 -9.23 2.81 9.35
CA GLN A 166 -10.65 3.10 9.49
C GLN A 166 -11.54 1.92 9.07
N GLN A 167 -11.22 1.27 7.96
CA GLN A 167 -12.01 0.15 7.45
C GLN A 167 -11.85 -1.09 8.35
N VAL A 168 -10.61 -1.45 8.68
CA VAL A 168 -10.34 -2.59 9.59
C VAL A 168 -11.01 -2.39 10.95
N ARG A 169 -11.02 -1.15 11.48
CA ARG A 169 -11.70 -0.83 12.75
C ARG A 169 -13.20 -1.15 12.68
N ILE A 170 -13.86 -0.77 11.60
CA ILE A 170 -15.30 -1.03 11.41
C ILE A 170 -15.56 -2.54 11.40
N TYR A 171 -14.81 -3.27 10.59
CA TYR A 171 -15.01 -4.72 10.44
C TYR A 171 -14.59 -5.52 11.68
N ALA A 172 -13.50 -5.10 12.36
CA ALA A 172 -13.10 -5.71 13.62
C ALA A 172 -14.14 -5.52 14.74
N LEU A 173 -14.82 -4.37 14.76
CA LEU A 173 -15.94 -4.14 15.69
C LEU A 173 -17.16 -4.99 15.35
N GLN A 174 -17.51 -5.12 14.07
CA GLN A 174 -18.62 -5.96 13.62
C GLN A 174 -18.43 -7.45 13.94
N LEU A 175 -17.19 -7.91 13.92
CA LEU A 175 -16.82 -9.31 14.21
C LEU A 175 -16.38 -9.54 15.66
N ASP A 176 -16.48 -8.52 16.52
CA ASP A 176 -16.01 -8.52 17.92
C ASP A 176 -14.56 -9.00 18.09
N CYS A 177 -13.67 -8.58 17.18
CA CYS A 177 -12.27 -9.00 17.14
C CYS A 177 -11.27 -7.84 17.26
N LYS A 178 -11.30 -7.10 18.37
CA LYS A 178 -10.41 -5.95 18.62
C LYS A 178 -8.92 -6.30 18.52
N ASP A 179 -8.54 -7.50 18.90
CA ASP A 179 -7.15 -7.96 18.85
C ASP A 179 -6.64 -8.08 17.40
N ALA A 180 -7.50 -8.50 16.47
CA ALA A 180 -7.19 -8.53 15.05
C ALA A 180 -6.86 -7.13 14.50
N PHE A 181 -7.61 -6.10 14.93
CA PHE A 181 -7.34 -4.71 14.57
C PHE A 181 -5.97 -4.25 15.05
N ASN A 182 -5.66 -4.45 16.34
CA ASN A 182 -4.37 -4.05 16.90
C ASN A 182 -3.20 -4.78 16.26
N TYR A 183 -3.37 -6.08 15.98
CA TYR A 183 -2.36 -6.89 15.31
C TYR A 183 -2.11 -6.44 13.87
N LEU A 184 -3.16 -6.28 13.05
CA LEU A 184 -3.04 -5.84 11.66
C LEU A 184 -2.33 -4.49 11.51
N LEU A 185 -2.41 -3.63 12.52
CA LEU A 185 -1.71 -2.36 12.59
C LEU A 185 -0.31 -2.44 13.24
N GLY A 186 0.10 -3.61 13.74
CA GLY A 186 1.38 -3.81 14.39
C GLY A 186 1.50 -3.13 15.74
N PHE A 187 0.40 -2.92 16.45
CA PHE A 187 0.40 -2.35 17.81
C PHE A 187 0.67 -3.43 18.87
N ASN A 188 0.15 -4.63 18.67
CA ASN A 188 0.29 -5.75 19.58
C ASN A 188 0.78 -6.99 18.85
N ASP A 189 1.41 -7.91 19.60
CA ASP A 189 1.61 -9.28 19.15
C ASP A 189 0.26 -10.01 19.18
N TYR A 190 -0.02 -10.83 18.17
CA TYR A 190 -1.20 -11.69 18.21
C TYR A 190 -0.86 -12.91 19.06
N PRO A 191 -1.70 -13.27 20.03
CA PRO A 191 -1.32 -14.28 21.01
C PRO A 191 -1.07 -15.65 20.41
N HIS A 192 -1.66 -16.00 19.27
CA HIS A 192 -1.42 -17.27 18.56
C HIS A 192 -1.73 -17.11 17.07
N THR A 193 -0.78 -17.39 16.19
CA THR A 193 -1.00 -17.52 14.74
C THR A 193 -1.60 -18.90 14.42
N THR A 194 -2.78 -19.20 14.97
CA THR A 194 -3.54 -20.38 14.65
C THR A 194 -4.24 -20.23 13.31
N PHE A 195 -4.68 -21.33 12.71
CA PHE A 195 -5.46 -21.32 11.48
C PHE A 195 -6.72 -20.45 11.58
N ASP A 196 -7.44 -20.56 12.68
CA ASP A 196 -8.67 -19.77 12.90
C ASP A 196 -8.37 -18.27 12.99
N SER A 197 -7.25 -17.90 13.62
CA SER A 197 -6.83 -16.50 13.67
C SER A 197 -6.43 -15.97 12.31
N LEU A 198 -5.75 -16.74 11.46
CA LEU A 198 -5.42 -16.34 10.08
C LEU A 198 -6.68 -16.18 9.22
N ASN A 199 -7.66 -17.07 9.36
CA ASN A 199 -8.95 -16.95 8.69
C ASN A 199 -9.71 -15.69 9.13
N LEU A 200 -9.70 -15.38 10.42
CA LEU A 200 -10.30 -14.16 10.94
C LEU A 200 -9.64 -12.90 10.35
N LEU A 201 -8.30 -12.84 10.33
CA LEU A 201 -7.56 -11.76 9.71
C LEU A 201 -7.91 -11.63 8.22
N ASN A 202 -7.99 -12.77 7.52
CA ASN A 202 -8.38 -12.78 6.11
C ASN A 202 -9.80 -12.23 5.93
N ASN A 203 -10.76 -12.67 6.71
CA ASN A 203 -12.13 -12.17 6.65
C ASN A 203 -12.21 -10.66 6.84
N VAL A 204 -11.45 -10.10 7.80
CA VAL A 204 -11.38 -8.66 8.03
C VAL A 204 -10.77 -7.93 6.84
N VAL A 205 -9.61 -8.39 6.34
CA VAL A 205 -8.89 -7.71 5.26
C VAL A 205 -9.65 -7.76 3.94
N GLN A 206 -10.31 -8.89 3.62
CA GLN A 206 -11.08 -9.01 2.38
C GLN A 206 -12.33 -8.13 2.31
N GLN A 207 -12.77 -7.53 3.44
CA GLN A 207 -13.86 -6.55 3.47
C GLN A 207 -13.41 -5.13 3.06
N ILE A 208 -12.10 -4.88 2.93
CA ILE A 208 -11.60 -3.57 2.52
C ILE A 208 -12.14 -3.26 1.13
N ARG A 209 -12.69 -2.06 0.99
CA ARG A 209 -13.32 -1.63 -0.25
C ARG A 209 -12.32 -1.63 -1.42
N ASP A 210 -12.74 -2.23 -2.53
CA ASP A 210 -12.00 -2.14 -3.79
C ASP A 210 -12.00 -0.68 -4.29
N VAL A 211 -10.80 -0.18 -4.62
CA VAL A 211 -10.64 1.21 -5.08
C VAL A 211 -10.78 1.36 -6.59
N ASN A 212 -10.44 0.31 -7.34
CA ASN A 212 -10.58 0.27 -8.78
C ASN A 212 -10.40 -1.18 -9.29
N PRO A 213 -11.50 -1.87 -9.65
CA PRO A 213 -11.46 -3.26 -10.09
C PRO A 213 -10.79 -3.47 -11.47
N LEU A 214 -10.51 -2.38 -12.21
CA LEU A 214 -9.88 -2.42 -13.53
C LEU A 214 -8.36 -2.28 -13.47
N ILE A 215 -7.77 -2.13 -12.28
CA ILE A 215 -6.32 -2.06 -12.12
C ILE A 215 -5.68 -3.36 -12.60
N SER A 216 -4.69 -3.25 -13.50
CA SER A 216 -3.98 -4.39 -14.08
C SER A 216 -2.50 -4.07 -14.28
N TRP A 217 -1.64 -4.89 -13.69
CA TRP A 217 -0.20 -4.78 -13.88
C TRP A 217 0.22 -5.12 -15.32
N GLN A 218 -0.47 -6.04 -15.99
CA GLN A 218 -0.21 -6.34 -17.40
C GLN A 218 -0.47 -5.13 -18.30
N ARG A 219 -1.57 -4.40 -18.06
CA ARG A 219 -1.85 -3.13 -18.77
C ARG A 219 -0.80 -2.07 -18.45
N PHE A 220 -0.36 -1.97 -17.20
CA PHE A 220 0.70 -1.04 -16.79
C PHE A 220 2.00 -1.36 -17.54
N THR A 221 2.46 -2.61 -17.56
CA THR A 221 3.71 -3.01 -18.23
C THR A 221 3.64 -2.82 -19.73
N SER A 222 2.54 -3.20 -20.39
CA SER A 222 2.39 -3.02 -21.85
C SER A 222 2.46 -1.55 -22.30
N ARG A 223 2.10 -0.61 -21.43
CA ARG A 223 2.20 0.83 -21.70
C ARG A 223 3.60 1.42 -21.53
N HIS A 224 4.42 0.78 -20.72
CA HIS A 224 5.72 1.30 -20.30
C HIS A 224 6.91 0.40 -20.72
N SER A 225 6.64 -0.67 -21.50
CA SER A 225 7.66 -1.52 -22.13
C SER A 225 8.17 -0.87 -23.41
N HIS A 226 9.03 0.15 -23.27
CA HIS A 226 9.82 0.70 -24.41
C HIS A 226 11.20 1.11 -23.92
#